data_b2c271fc882b27a5588ddd7a9338a02b
#
_entry.id   b2c271fc882b27a5588ddd7a9338a02b
#
_cell.length_a   1.000
_cell.length_b   1.000
_cell.length_c   1.000
_cell.angle_alpha   90.00
_cell.angle_beta   90.00
_cell.angle_gamma   90.00
#
_symmetry.space_group_name_H-M   'P 1'
#
loop_
_entity.id
_entity.type
_entity.pdbx_description
1 polymer ?
#
loop_
_entity_poly.entity_id
_entity_poly.type
_entity_poly.pdbx_seq_one_letter_code
_entity_poly.pdbx_strand_id
1 'polypeptide(L)'
;PFLAFRNIHHLTHANMCANTKFEYVKNGIKARLYEGFPWLHMQLSNDTEFIPVPDWYYGVEYIEEQKRGYDYSEDLFTPGFFEVIVGEGESVVFSASTQEEKPSGFKTKFTKTVKAKIPRNNFRQCLQNAAQQFVERREGATLIVAGYPWFGSWGRDTFISLPGLATAKHKLDLYTDVLDTQVQRLRKGLFPNMGSDENPAYNSIDAPLWFFWALQHYIKCGGKDAWDRYGEAAKSIIEFYSTGTEHTIRMRENGLIYWDEPGKALTWMDAVVNGVPVTPRQGYDVEINALWYNAVSFALEMAQQADDNLFTDRFGYLPALIKKSFIELFWDERLGYLADYVNDNEGANTFVRPNMVIAASL
;
A
#
# COMPACT_ATOMS: atom_id res chain seq x y z
N PRO A 1 -0.63 -30.31 -9.21
CA PRO A 1 -0.27 -28.99 -8.69
C PRO A 1 1.09 -28.55 -9.20
N PHE A 2 1.23 -27.28 -9.59
CA PHE A 2 2.51 -26.69 -9.93
C PHE A 2 2.99 -25.84 -8.73
N LEU A 3 4.24 -25.99 -8.37
CA LEU A 3 4.83 -25.40 -7.18
C LEU A 3 5.89 -24.37 -7.55
N ALA A 4 5.73 -23.14 -7.04
CA ALA A 4 6.68 -22.05 -7.21
C ALA A 4 7.02 -21.45 -5.84
N PHE A 5 7.83 -22.11 -5.04
CA PHE A 5 8.25 -21.61 -3.73
C PHE A 5 9.22 -20.45 -3.88
N ARG A 6 8.71 -19.25 -4.11
CA ARG A 6 9.49 -18.04 -4.38
C ARG A 6 8.78 -16.76 -3.94
N ASN A 7 9.53 -15.69 -3.88
CA ASN A 7 8.94 -14.36 -3.86
C ASN A 7 8.25 -14.09 -5.20
N ILE A 8 7.12 -13.35 -5.17
CA ILE A 8 6.33 -13.09 -6.37
C ILE A 8 7.08 -12.33 -7.47
N HIS A 9 8.08 -11.52 -7.09
CA HIS A 9 8.88 -10.73 -8.02
C HIS A 9 10.10 -11.47 -8.59
N HIS A 10 10.40 -12.70 -8.10
CA HIS A 10 11.59 -13.43 -8.51
C HIS A 10 11.19 -14.74 -9.15
N LEU A 11 11.24 -14.81 -10.46
CA LEU A 11 11.02 -16.06 -11.18
C LEU A 11 12.16 -17.03 -10.91
N THR A 12 11.85 -18.33 -10.91
CA THR A 12 12.82 -19.38 -10.60
C THR A 12 12.88 -20.40 -11.72
N HIS A 13 14.04 -21.05 -11.84
CA HIS A 13 14.26 -22.13 -12.78
C HIS A 13 14.63 -23.42 -12.07
N ALA A 14 14.46 -24.54 -12.75
CA ALA A 14 14.84 -25.86 -12.25
C ALA A 14 16.28 -25.85 -11.76
N ASN A 15 16.51 -26.31 -10.54
CA ASN A 15 17.83 -26.30 -9.95
C ASN A 15 18.03 -27.45 -8.95
N MET A 16 19.28 -27.76 -8.63
CA MET A 16 19.65 -28.88 -7.77
C MET A 16 19.40 -28.65 -6.29
N CYS A 17 19.09 -27.40 -5.88
CA CYS A 17 18.79 -27.07 -4.49
C CYS A 17 17.33 -27.38 -4.11
N ALA A 18 16.48 -27.63 -5.11
CA ALA A 18 15.08 -27.95 -4.85
C ALA A 18 14.93 -29.33 -4.23
N ASN A 19 14.24 -29.38 -3.09
CA ASN A 19 13.82 -30.64 -2.48
C ASN A 19 12.55 -31.14 -3.18
N THR A 20 12.69 -32.12 -4.05
CA THR A 20 11.61 -32.72 -4.82
C THR A 20 10.80 -33.78 -4.07
N LYS A 21 11.12 -34.03 -2.78
CA LYS A 21 10.43 -35.01 -1.94
C LYS A 21 9.14 -34.41 -1.38
N PHE A 22 8.17 -35.28 -1.17
CA PHE A 22 6.91 -34.97 -0.50
C PHE A 22 6.62 -35.99 0.57
N GLU A 23 5.69 -35.70 1.47
CA GLU A 23 5.19 -36.60 2.48
C GLU A 23 3.68 -36.76 2.37
N TYR A 24 3.18 -37.94 2.59
CA TYR A 24 1.73 -38.20 2.63
C TYR A 24 1.12 -37.62 3.90
N VAL A 25 -0.02 -36.99 3.76
CA VAL A 25 -0.93 -36.56 4.83
C VAL A 25 -2.33 -37.10 4.54
N LYS A 26 -3.27 -36.93 5.47
CA LYS A 26 -4.62 -37.43 5.25
C LYS A 26 -5.26 -36.77 4.02
N ASN A 27 -5.70 -37.59 3.07
CA ASN A 27 -6.30 -37.16 1.78
C ASN A 27 -5.41 -36.16 0.97
N GLY A 28 -4.11 -36.41 1.01
CA GLY A 28 -3.21 -35.51 0.28
C GLY A 28 -1.74 -35.70 0.56
N ILE A 29 -0.98 -34.66 0.26
CA ILE A 29 0.46 -34.58 0.47
C ILE A 29 0.86 -33.23 1.08
N LYS A 30 2.07 -33.18 1.63
CA LYS A 30 2.77 -31.92 1.90
C LYS A 30 4.12 -31.90 1.19
N ALA A 31 4.52 -30.74 0.70
CA ALA A 31 5.78 -30.52 0.01
C ALA A 31 6.44 -29.21 0.45
N ARG A 32 7.75 -29.13 0.33
CA ARG A 32 8.53 -27.91 0.58
C ARG A 32 9.79 -27.95 -0.28
N LEU A 33 9.85 -27.13 -1.32
CA LEU A 33 10.97 -27.13 -2.27
C LEU A 33 12.27 -26.59 -1.68
N TYR A 34 12.20 -25.60 -0.80
CA TYR A 34 13.40 -24.96 -0.25
C TYR A 34 13.30 -24.84 1.27
N GLU A 35 14.42 -25.00 1.93
CA GLU A 35 14.53 -24.76 3.37
C GLU A 35 14.23 -23.29 3.69
N GLY A 36 13.63 -23.01 4.85
CA GLY A 36 13.17 -21.66 5.23
C GLY A 36 11.73 -21.31 4.80
N PHE A 37 11.16 -22.03 3.83
CA PHE A 37 9.73 -21.90 3.51
C PHE A 37 8.86 -22.81 4.40
N PRO A 38 7.59 -22.45 4.65
CA PRO A 38 6.64 -23.33 5.33
C PRO A 38 6.34 -24.57 4.47
N TRP A 39 5.89 -25.63 5.11
CA TRP A 39 5.30 -26.77 4.40
C TRP A 39 3.99 -26.37 3.73
N LEU A 40 3.81 -26.74 2.47
CA LEU A 40 2.55 -26.60 1.75
C LEU A 40 1.79 -27.93 1.82
N HIS A 41 0.68 -27.95 2.54
CA HIS A 41 -0.24 -29.07 2.62
C HIS A 41 -1.29 -28.93 1.52
N MET A 42 -1.41 -29.95 0.69
CA MET A 42 -2.36 -30.04 -0.41
C MET A 42 -3.27 -31.24 -0.18
N GLN A 43 -4.52 -30.96 0.19
CA GLN A 43 -5.47 -31.99 0.64
C GLN A 43 -6.82 -31.84 -0.06
N LEU A 44 -7.55 -32.96 -0.24
CA LEU A 44 -8.91 -32.96 -0.78
C LEU A 44 -9.93 -33.37 0.29
N SER A 45 -11.17 -32.88 0.14
CA SER A 45 -12.27 -33.21 1.06
C SER A 45 -12.69 -34.68 1.00
N ASN A 46 -12.42 -35.36 -0.09
CA ASN A 46 -12.78 -36.76 -0.35
C ASN A 46 -11.52 -37.61 -0.29
N ASP A 47 -11.69 -38.88 -0.10
CA ASP A 47 -10.59 -39.82 -0.27
C ASP A 47 -10.07 -39.72 -1.70
N THR A 48 -8.76 -39.69 -1.82
CA THR A 48 -8.07 -39.44 -3.07
C THR A 48 -6.78 -40.23 -3.12
N GLU A 49 -6.42 -40.63 -4.31
CA GLU A 49 -5.10 -41.18 -4.59
C GLU A 49 -4.18 -40.05 -5.09
N PHE A 50 -2.97 -40.01 -4.55
CA PHE A 50 -1.92 -39.20 -5.09
C PHE A 50 -0.94 -40.04 -5.87
N ILE A 51 -0.80 -39.77 -7.15
CA ILE A 51 0.09 -40.48 -8.07
C ILE A 51 1.38 -39.69 -8.19
N PRO A 52 2.50 -40.17 -7.65
CA PRO A 52 3.77 -39.48 -7.68
C PRO A 52 4.39 -39.57 -9.08
N VAL A 53 4.51 -38.40 -9.72
CA VAL A 53 5.20 -38.23 -10.99
C VAL A 53 5.98 -36.91 -10.91
N PRO A 54 7.09 -36.91 -10.13
CA PRO A 54 7.87 -35.69 -9.92
C PRO A 54 8.55 -35.28 -11.24
N ASP A 55 8.26 -34.05 -11.69
CA ASP A 55 8.82 -33.52 -12.93
C ASP A 55 8.87 -31.99 -12.87
N TRP A 56 9.64 -31.39 -13.79
CA TRP A 56 9.71 -29.97 -14.01
C TRP A 56 9.02 -29.60 -15.34
N TYR A 57 8.16 -28.60 -15.26
CA TYR A 57 7.59 -27.94 -16.44
C TYR A 57 8.43 -26.74 -16.76
N TYR A 58 9.15 -26.79 -17.88
CA TYR A 58 10.12 -25.78 -18.28
C TYR A 58 9.50 -24.70 -19.12
N GLY A 59 10.02 -23.45 -18.96
CA GLY A 59 9.70 -22.35 -19.84
C GLY A 59 8.22 -21.92 -19.81
N VAL A 60 7.59 -21.92 -18.63
CA VAL A 60 6.24 -21.38 -18.46
C VAL A 60 6.29 -19.86 -18.60
N GLU A 61 5.60 -19.32 -19.60
CA GLU A 61 5.67 -17.91 -19.98
C GLU A 61 4.49 -17.09 -19.46
N TYR A 62 4.80 -15.87 -18.99
CA TYR A 62 3.84 -14.85 -18.57
C TYR A 62 3.84 -13.70 -19.57
N ILE A 63 2.99 -13.77 -20.57
CA ILE A 63 2.98 -12.85 -21.73
C ILE A 63 2.76 -11.39 -21.31
N GLU A 64 1.95 -11.12 -20.30
CA GLU A 64 1.72 -9.75 -19.83
C GLU A 64 2.96 -9.16 -19.18
N GLU A 65 3.79 -9.96 -18.50
CA GLU A 65 5.07 -9.50 -17.94
C GLU A 65 6.08 -9.25 -19.04
N GLN A 66 6.11 -10.11 -20.08
CA GLN A 66 6.94 -9.92 -21.27
C GLN A 66 6.64 -8.59 -21.97
N LYS A 67 5.36 -8.26 -22.17
CA LYS A 67 4.93 -6.98 -22.78
C LYS A 67 5.39 -5.76 -21.99
N ARG A 68 5.58 -5.91 -20.68
CA ARG A 68 6.03 -4.87 -19.77
C ARG A 68 7.56 -4.79 -19.65
N GLY A 69 8.30 -5.69 -20.31
CA GLY A 69 9.76 -5.72 -20.28
C GLY A 69 10.34 -6.33 -19.01
N TYR A 70 9.57 -7.13 -18.28
CA TYR A 70 10.03 -7.85 -17.09
C TYR A 70 10.42 -9.30 -17.42
N ASP A 71 11.08 -9.96 -16.46
CA ASP A 71 11.29 -11.40 -16.50
C ASP A 71 9.94 -12.10 -16.60
N TYR A 72 9.79 -13.02 -17.54
CA TYR A 72 8.50 -13.58 -17.90
C TYR A 72 8.48 -15.10 -18.03
N SER A 73 9.60 -15.79 -17.83
CA SER A 73 9.69 -17.24 -18.00
C SER A 73 10.22 -17.89 -16.72
N GLU A 74 9.56 -18.96 -16.29
CA GLU A 74 10.02 -19.76 -15.14
C GLU A 74 9.80 -21.25 -15.34
N ASP A 75 10.42 -22.06 -14.49
CA ASP A 75 10.18 -23.49 -14.43
C ASP A 75 9.39 -23.82 -13.18
N LEU A 76 8.35 -24.65 -13.31
CA LEU A 76 7.48 -25.06 -12.23
C LEU A 76 7.64 -26.54 -11.93
N PHE A 77 7.85 -26.88 -10.67
CA PHE A 77 7.91 -28.27 -10.20
C PHE A 77 6.52 -28.83 -9.94
N THR A 78 6.28 -30.07 -10.33
CA THR A 78 5.14 -30.86 -9.89
C THR A 78 5.60 -32.15 -9.17
N PRO A 79 5.09 -32.46 -7.97
CA PRO A 79 5.36 -33.73 -7.32
C PRO A 79 4.54 -34.89 -7.87
N GLY A 80 3.51 -34.60 -8.69
CA GLY A 80 2.57 -35.57 -9.24
C GLY A 80 1.16 -34.98 -9.37
N PHE A 81 0.15 -35.82 -9.39
CA PHE A 81 -1.24 -35.41 -9.51
C PHE A 81 -2.18 -36.18 -8.59
N PHE A 82 -3.31 -35.57 -8.29
CA PHE A 82 -4.39 -36.20 -7.53
C PHE A 82 -5.41 -36.81 -8.48
N GLU A 83 -5.81 -38.04 -8.16
CA GLU A 83 -6.93 -38.69 -8.82
C GLU A 83 -8.08 -38.85 -7.85
N VAL A 84 -9.27 -38.38 -8.25
CA VAL A 84 -10.46 -38.43 -7.40
C VAL A 84 -11.69 -38.68 -8.25
N ILE A 85 -12.51 -39.61 -7.82
CA ILE A 85 -13.78 -39.95 -8.46
C ILE A 85 -14.84 -38.95 -7.93
N VAL A 86 -15.57 -38.31 -8.85
CA VAL A 86 -16.65 -37.37 -8.50
C VAL A 86 -17.93 -37.83 -9.19
N GLY A 87 -18.95 -38.17 -8.39
CA GLY A 87 -20.28 -38.52 -8.89
C GLY A 87 -21.09 -37.27 -9.34
N GLU A 88 -22.17 -37.53 -10.07
CA GLU A 88 -23.10 -36.46 -10.45
C GLU A 88 -23.69 -35.75 -9.22
N GLY A 89 -23.62 -34.41 -9.21
CA GLY A 89 -24.08 -33.58 -8.08
C GLY A 89 -23.12 -33.55 -6.87
N GLU A 90 -22.03 -34.28 -6.90
CA GLU A 90 -21.02 -34.24 -5.87
C GLU A 90 -20.04 -33.07 -6.08
N SER A 91 -19.41 -32.65 -4.99
CA SER A 91 -18.38 -31.62 -5.01
C SER A 91 -17.16 -32.07 -4.24
N VAL A 92 -15.98 -31.70 -4.74
CA VAL A 92 -14.70 -31.89 -4.08
C VAL A 92 -14.12 -30.53 -3.75
N VAL A 93 -13.59 -30.39 -2.54
CA VAL A 93 -12.88 -29.17 -2.11
C VAL A 93 -11.41 -29.49 -2.02
N PHE A 94 -10.59 -28.78 -2.80
CA PHE A 94 -9.14 -28.79 -2.69
C PHE A 94 -8.69 -27.69 -1.72
N SER A 95 -7.83 -28.05 -0.78
CA SER A 95 -7.21 -27.11 0.18
C SER A 95 -5.71 -27.07 -0.04
N ALA A 96 -5.15 -25.87 -0.16
CA ALA A 96 -3.73 -25.59 -0.08
C ALA A 96 -3.50 -24.69 1.14
N SER A 97 -2.70 -25.16 2.09
CA SER A 97 -2.51 -24.50 3.39
C SER A 97 -1.09 -24.69 3.91
N THR A 98 -0.60 -23.75 4.71
CA THR A 98 0.67 -23.90 5.43
C THR A 98 0.52 -24.78 6.70
N GLN A 99 -0.68 -25.21 7.01
CA GLN A 99 -0.97 -26.12 8.13
C GLN A 99 -1.79 -27.31 7.64
N GLU A 100 -1.54 -28.49 8.26
CA GLU A 100 -2.38 -29.65 8.02
C GLU A 100 -3.77 -29.44 8.63
N GLU A 101 -4.80 -29.67 7.84
CA GLU A 101 -6.19 -29.52 8.26
C GLU A 101 -6.92 -30.87 8.20
N LYS A 102 -8.09 -30.94 8.84
CA LYS A 102 -8.95 -32.14 8.80
C LYS A 102 -9.82 -32.09 7.53
N PRO A 103 -9.64 -32.98 6.55
CA PRO A 103 -10.39 -32.98 5.30
C PRO A 103 -11.92 -33.03 5.46
N SER A 104 -12.42 -33.68 6.50
CA SER A 104 -13.86 -33.77 6.81
C SER A 104 -14.51 -32.39 7.07
N GLY A 105 -13.72 -31.37 7.41
CA GLY A 105 -14.18 -30.00 7.65
C GLY A 105 -14.21 -29.12 6.39
N PHE A 106 -13.60 -29.52 5.28
CA PHE A 106 -13.37 -28.66 4.12
C PHE A 106 -14.67 -28.16 3.47
N LYS A 107 -15.62 -29.03 3.23
CA LYS A 107 -16.92 -28.63 2.62
C LYS A 107 -17.68 -27.63 3.50
N THR A 108 -17.65 -27.83 4.82
CA THR A 108 -18.26 -26.90 5.79
C THR A 108 -17.54 -25.57 5.81
N LYS A 109 -16.20 -25.58 5.86
CA LYS A 109 -15.35 -24.38 5.84
C LYS A 109 -15.56 -23.58 4.53
N PHE A 110 -15.55 -24.27 3.40
CA PHE A 110 -15.82 -23.69 2.08
C PHE A 110 -17.19 -23.01 2.03
N THR A 111 -18.25 -23.73 2.43
CA THR A 111 -19.62 -23.21 2.45
C THR A 111 -19.75 -21.99 3.36
N LYS A 112 -19.13 -22.03 4.55
CA LYS A 112 -19.11 -20.88 5.47
C LYS A 112 -18.38 -19.69 4.85
N THR A 113 -17.25 -19.92 4.21
CA THR A 113 -16.46 -18.88 3.54
C THR A 113 -17.24 -18.23 2.38
N VAL A 114 -17.88 -19.06 1.55
CA VAL A 114 -18.70 -18.55 0.43
C VAL A 114 -19.90 -17.74 0.93
N LYS A 115 -20.59 -18.20 1.98
CA LYS A 115 -21.71 -17.49 2.60
C LYS A 115 -21.33 -16.17 3.25
N ALA A 116 -20.08 -16.07 3.75
CA ALA A 116 -19.56 -14.85 4.36
C ALA A 116 -19.15 -13.78 3.33
N LYS A 117 -18.98 -14.16 2.06
CA LYS A 117 -18.67 -13.21 0.99
C LYS A 117 -19.87 -12.34 0.65
N ILE A 118 -19.58 -11.08 0.31
CA ILE A 118 -20.62 -10.19 -0.24
C ILE A 118 -21.08 -10.76 -1.57
N PRO A 119 -22.40 -10.91 -1.80
CA PRO A 119 -22.93 -11.31 -3.09
C PRO A 119 -22.47 -10.38 -4.21
N ARG A 120 -22.37 -10.88 -5.44
CA ARG A 120 -21.96 -10.09 -6.62
C ARG A 120 -23.13 -9.87 -7.59
N ASN A 121 -24.32 -9.58 -7.04
CA ASN A 121 -25.55 -9.50 -7.84
C ASN A 121 -25.72 -8.15 -8.55
N ASN A 122 -24.98 -7.12 -8.15
CA ASN A 122 -25.03 -5.79 -8.75
C ASN A 122 -23.67 -5.09 -8.61
N PHE A 123 -23.51 -3.98 -9.34
CA PHE A 123 -22.25 -3.21 -9.38
C PHE A 123 -21.77 -2.77 -7.99
N ARG A 124 -22.68 -2.26 -7.14
CA ARG A 124 -22.33 -1.84 -5.77
C ARG A 124 -21.76 -2.99 -4.94
N GLN A 125 -22.40 -4.17 -5.01
CA GLN A 125 -21.91 -5.36 -4.30
C GLN A 125 -20.56 -5.85 -4.87
N CYS A 126 -20.36 -5.77 -6.19
CA CYS A 126 -19.06 -6.06 -6.80
C CYS A 126 -17.97 -5.13 -6.29
N LEU A 127 -18.23 -3.81 -6.23
CA LEU A 127 -17.28 -2.84 -5.67
C LEU A 127 -16.98 -3.11 -4.20
N GLN A 128 -18.00 -3.37 -3.39
CA GLN A 128 -17.81 -3.69 -1.97
C GLN A 128 -16.99 -4.96 -1.77
N ASN A 129 -17.19 -5.97 -2.62
CA ASN A 129 -16.42 -7.20 -2.57
C ASN A 129 -14.96 -6.95 -3.01
N ALA A 130 -14.72 -6.17 -4.06
CA ALA A 130 -13.40 -5.76 -4.49
C ALA A 130 -12.67 -4.97 -3.40
N ALA A 131 -13.31 -3.98 -2.81
CA ALA A 131 -12.75 -3.17 -1.73
C ALA A 131 -12.26 -4.01 -0.52
N GLN A 132 -12.96 -5.10 -0.20
CA GLN A 132 -12.52 -5.98 0.89
C GLN A 132 -11.20 -6.70 0.63
N GLN A 133 -10.87 -6.93 -0.63
CA GLN A 133 -9.65 -7.66 -0.99
C GLN A 133 -8.38 -6.85 -0.72
N PHE A 134 -8.50 -5.52 -0.68
CA PHE A 134 -7.38 -4.63 -0.38
C PHE A 134 -7.06 -4.50 1.11
N VAL A 135 -7.92 -5.02 1.99
CA VAL A 135 -7.70 -4.98 3.45
C VAL A 135 -7.10 -6.28 3.91
N GLU A 136 -5.86 -6.23 4.32
CA GLU A 136 -5.12 -7.34 4.91
C GLU A 136 -5.07 -7.21 6.44
N ARG A 137 -5.46 -8.26 7.15
CA ARG A 137 -5.35 -8.35 8.60
C ARG A 137 -4.28 -9.37 8.96
N ARG A 138 -3.24 -8.90 9.64
CA ARG A 138 -2.18 -9.73 10.24
C ARG A 138 -2.26 -9.63 11.74
N GLU A 139 -1.51 -10.46 12.46
CA GLU A 139 -1.40 -10.35 13.91
C GLU A 139 -0.87 -8.96 14.31
N GLY A 140 -1.70 -8.21 15.04
CA GLY A 140 -1.37 -6.86 15.53
C GLY A 140 -1.38 -5.73 14.47
N ALA A 141 -1.75 -5.99 13.20
CA ALA A 141 -1.76 -4.97 12.15
C ALA A 141 -2.93 -5.10 11.19
N THR A 142 -3.44 -3.96 10.71
CA THR A 142 -4.40 -3.89 9.60
C THR A 142 -3.81 -3.00 8.52
N LEU A 143 -3.59 -3.57 7.33
CA LEU A 143 -2.90 -2.94 6.23
C LEU A 143 -3.84 -2.78 5.03
N ILE A 144 -3.57 -1.79 4.20
CA ILE A 144 -4.16 -1.67 2.88
C ILE A 144 -3.09 -2.01 1.85
N VAL A 145 -3.40 -3.00 1.01
CA VAL A 145 -2.52 -3.44 -0.09
C VAL A 145 -2.72 -2.52 -1.27
N ALA A 146 -1.63 -1.97 -1.81
CA ALA A 146 -1.68 -1.03 -2.94
C ALA A 146 -2.17 -1.70 -4.24
N GLY A 147 -1.90 -2.99 -4.42
CA GLY A 147 -2.40 -3.76 -5.56
C GLY A 147 -1.97 -5.22 -5.56
N TYR A 148 -2.92 -6.12 -5.73
CA TYR A 148 -2.67 -7.55 -5.87
C TYR A 148 -2.20 -7.93 -7.28
N PRO A 149 -1.31 -8.93 -7.37
CA PRO A 149 -0.54 -9.59 -6.30
C PRO A 149 0.82 -8.92 -6.02
N TRP A 150 1.14 -7.83 -6.74
CA TRP A 150 2.49 -7.31 -6.91
C TRP A 150 2.97 -6.38 -5.80
N PHE A 151 2.04 -5.65 -5.17
CA PHE A 151 2.39 -4.59 -4.21
C PHE A 151 1.98 -4.97 -2.80
N GLY A 152 2.80 -4.57 -1.83
CA GLY A 152 2.46 -4.63 -0.42
C GLY A 152 1.66 -3.40 0.04
N SER A 153 1.80 -3.05 1.30
CA SER A 153 1.21 -1.82 1.85
C SER A 153 2.11 -0.63 1.54
N TRP A 154 1.54 0.40 0.91
CA TRP A 154 2.20 1.66 0.60
C TRP A 154 1.53 2.79 1.37
N GLY A 155 2.33 3.69 1.97
CA GLY A 155 1.81 4.74 2.83
C GLY A 155 0.87 5.70 2.10
N ARG A 156 1.28 6.23 0.96
CA ARG A 156 0.47 7.11 0.10
C ARG A 156 -0.86 6.47 -0.27
N ASP A 157 -0.80 5.26 -0.82
CA ASP A 157 -1.95 4.50 -1.28
C ASP A 157 -2.92 4.21 -0.13
N THR A 158 -2.38 3.90 1.04
CA THR A 158 -3.17 3.68 2.25
C THR A 158 -3.99 4.91 2.60
N PHE A 159 -3.37 6.09 2.75
CA PHE A 159 -4.09 7.28 3.20
C PHE A 159 -5.06 7.83 2.17
N ILE A 160 -4.74 7.75 0.88
CA ILE A 160 -5.64 8.19 -0.20
C ILE A 160 -6.84 7.26 -0.33
N SER A 161 -6.66 5.95 -0.23
CA SER A 161 -7.73 4.98 -0.46
C SER A 161 -8.59 4.69 0.79
N LEU A 162 -8.05 4.88 1.99
CA LEU A 162 -8.71 4.57 3.25
C LEU A 162 -10.11 5.19 3.39
N PRO A 163 -10.35 6.47 3.04
CA PRO A 163 -11.70 7.03 3.07
C PRO A 163 -12.70 6.23 2.25
N GLY A 164 -12.36 5.87 1.02
CA GLY A 164 -13.23 5.09 0.13
C GLY A 164 -13.48 3.68 0.65
N LEU A 165 -12.43 2.99 1.12
CA LEU A 165 -12.52 1.60 1.60
C LEU A 165 -13.29 1.48 2.92
N ALA A 166 -13.16 2.43 3.83
CA ALA A 166 -13.81 2.41 5.13
C ALA A 166 -15.27 2.93 5.06
N THR A 167 -15.53 4.01 4.31
CA THR A 167 -16.87 4.59 4.17
C THR A 167 -17.82 3.69 3.41
N ALA A 168 -17.33 2.93 2.42
CA ALA A 168 -18.16 1.96 1.69
C ALA A 168 -18.87 0.94 2.60
N LYS A 169 -18.46 0.82 3.86
CA LYS A 169 -18.98 -0.12 4.84
C LYS A 169 -19.47 0.52 6.15
N HIS A 170 -19.42 1.84 6.29
CA HIS A 170 -19.66 2.53 7.57
C HIS A 170 -18.85 1.92 8.74
N LYS A 171 -17.58 1.56 8.49
CA LYS A 171 -16.72 0.90 9.45
C LYS A 171 -15.66 1.85 9.99
N LEU A 172 -16.00 2.60 11.03
CA LEU A 172 -15.02 3.38 11.80
C LEU A 172 -13.89 2.49 12.36
N ASP A 173 -14.23 1.25 12.76
CA ASP A 173 -13.22 0.29 13.26
C ASP A 173 -12.10 0.01 12.23
N LEU A 174 -12.45 -0.12 10.94
CA LEU A 174 -11.43 -0.29 9.90
C LEU A 174 -10.54 0.95 9.78
N TYR A 175 -11.14 2.13 9.94
CA TYR A 175 -10.40 3.38 9.89
C TYR A 175 -9.34 3.43 11.00
N THR A 176 -9.79 3.20 12.24
CA THR A 176 -8.90 3.23 13.41
C THR A 176 -7.86 2.13 13.35
N ASP A 177 -8.22 0.89 12.99
CA ASP A 177 -7.27 -0.22 12.88
C ASP A 177 -6.12 0.09 11.91
N VAL A 178 -6.42 0.73 10.76
CA VAL A 178 -5.42 1.11 9.77
C VAL A 178 -4.59 2.30 10.23
N LEU A 179 -5.23 3.36 10.76
CA LEU A 179 -4.51 4.53 11.25
C LEU A 179 -3.58 4.18 12.42
N ASP A 180 -4.04 3.36 13.38
CA ASP A 180 -3.23 2.89 14.50
C ASP A 180 -2.01 2.11 14.03
N THR A 181 -2.21 1.22 13.04
CA THR A 181 -1.11 0.48 12.42
C THR A 181 -0.08 1.41 11.76
N GLN A 182 -0.53 2.44 11.07
CA GLN A 182 0.37 3.38 10.40
C GLN A 182 1.09 4.28 11.41
N VAL A 183 0.39 4.82 12.42
CA VAL A 183 1.00 5.70 13.44
C VAL A 183 2.11 5.00 14.21
N GLN A 184 1.97 3.71 14.51
CA GLN A 184 3.05 2.92 15.12
C GLN A 184 4.32 2.84 14.25
N ARG A 185 4.19 3.08 12.96
CA ARG A 185 5.30 3.05 11.98
C ARG A 185 5.83 4.44 11.63
N LEU A 186 5.27 5.51 12.25
CA LEU A 186 5.73 6.89 12.04
C LEU A 186 7.15 7.05 12.59
N ARG A 187 8.04 7.59 11.78
CA ARG A 187 9.42 7.85 12.16
C ARG A 187 9.89 9.19 11.60
N LYS A 188 10.33 10.09 12.45
CA LYS A 188 10.83 11.43 12.06
C LYS A 188 9.88 12.17 11.09
N GLY A 189 8.58 12.10 11.36
CA GLY A 189 7.56 12.74 10.52
C GLY A 189 7.27 12.06 9.19
N LEU A 190 7.83 10.88 8.91
CA LEU A 190 7.61 10.11 7.69
C LEU A 190 6.94 8.77 7.98
N PHE A 191 6.09 8.33 7.05
CA PHE A 191 5.54 6.97 7.01
C PHE A 191 6.28 6.11 5.98
N PRO A 192 6.36 4.79 6.18
CA PRO A 192 6.90 3.92 5.15
C PRO A 192 6.01 3.96 3.90
N ASN A 193 6.61 4.26 2.76
CA ASN A 193 5.88 4.31 1.50
C ASN A 193 5.89 2.97 0.77
N MET A 194 6.95 2.21 0.91
CA MET A 194 7.12 0.89 0.31
C MET A 194 8.08 0.03 1.15
N GLY A 195 8.37 -1.17 0.67
CA GLY A 195 9.29 -2.09 1.32
C GLY A 195 8.59 -3.15 2.15
N SER A 196 9.39 -4.06 2.73
CA SER A 196 8.90 -5.07 3.68
C SER A 196 8.81 -4.51 5.09
N ASP A 197 8.12 -5.23 5.98
CA ASP A 197 8.09 -4.85 7.40
C ASP A 197 9.50 -4.90 8.04
N GLU A 198 10.40 -5.71 7.51
CA GLU A 198 11.80 -5.81 7.95
C GLU A 198 12.69 -4.68 7.39
N ASN A 199 12.34 -4.14 6.23
CA ASN A 199 13.10 -3.08 5.57
C ASN A 199 12.16 -2.04 4.94
N PRO A 200 11.49 -1.22 5.74
CA PRO A 200 10.57 -0.18 5.27
C PRO A 200 11.33 1.00 4.66
N ALA A 201 10.89 1.49 3.51
CA ALA A 201 11.45 2.67 2.86
C ALA A 201 10.64 3.93 3.20
N TYR A 202 11.29 4.90 3.83
CA TYR A 202 10.69 6.20 4.21
C TYR A 202 10.97 7.28 3.15
N ASN A 203 10.63 6.98 1.91
CA ASN A 203 11.01 7.75 0.72
C ASN A 203 9.83 8.47 0.05
N SER A 204 8.88 8.98 0.84
CA SER A 204 7.73 9.72 0.32
C SER A 204 7.51 11.01 1.10
N ILE A 205 7.49 12.13 0.39
CA ILE A 205 7.20 13.46 0.94
C ILE A 205 5.69 13.72 1.08
N ASP A 206 4.87 13.03 0.34
CA ASP A 206 3.42 13.26 0.30
C ASP A 206 2.61 12.35 1.23
N ALA A 207 3.06 11.13 1.50
CA ALA A 207 2.33 10.19 2.35
C ALA A 207 1.98 10.77 3.74
N PRO A 208 2.89 11.45 4.47
CA PRO A 208 2.56 12.10 5.73
C PRO A 208 1.54 13.23 5.59
N LEU A 209 1.50 13.90 4.46
CA LEU A 209 0.54 14.97 4.20
C LEU A 209 -0.85 14.41 3.84
N TRP A 210 -0.92 13.29 3.15
CA TRP A 210 -2.16 12.55 2.91
C TRP A 210 -2.77 11.96 4.18
N PHE A 211 -1.98 11.73 5.22
CA PHE A 211 -2.49 11.35 6.54
C PHE A 211 -3.49 12.37 7.10
N PHE A 212 -3.22 13.66 6.96
CA PHE A 212 -4.14 14.71 7.40
C PHE A 212 -5.46 14.68 6.63
N TRP A 213 -5.40 14.46 5.33
CA TRP A 213 -6.60 14.28 4.51
C TRP A 213 -7.40 13.05 4.96
N ALA A 214 -6.75 11.95 5.28
CA ALA A 214 -7.41 10.78 5.86
C ALA A 214 -8.06 11.10 7.22
N LEU A 215 -7.40 11.87 8.10
CA LEU A 215 -7.99 12.31 9.38
C LEU A 215 -9.22 13.19 9.20
N GLN A 216 -9.20 14.13 8.26
CA GLN A 216 -10.36 14.96 7.91
C GLN A 216 -11.55 14.09 7.51
N HIS A 217 -11.33 13.04 6.72
CA HIS A 217 -12.38 12.09 6.34
C HIS A 217 -12.82 11.21 7.49
N TYR A 218 -11.92 10.82 8.40
CA TYR A 218 -12.28 10.11 9.62
C TYR A 218 -13.28 10.91 10.46
N ILE A 219 -13.01 12.21 10.67
CA ILE A 219 -13.92 13.11 11.39
C ILE A 219 -15.27 13.22 10.66
N LYS A 220 -15.27 13.41 9.35
CA LYS A 220 -16.50 13.45 8.52
C LYS A 220 -17.34 12.17 8.65
N CYS A 221 -16.71 11.04 8.92
CA CYS A 221 -17.37 9.75 9.14
C CYS A 221 -17.84 9.53 10.59
N GLY A 222 -17.59 10.48 11.49
CA GLY A 222 -18.02 10.45 12.90
C GLY A 222 -16.92 10.10 13.91
N GLY A 223 -15.66 10.06 13.51
CA GLY A 223 -14.50 9.89 14.40
C GLY A 223 -14.20 11.13 15.21
N LYS A 224 -14.91 11.29 16.34
CA LYS A 224 -14.81 12.47 17.20
C LYS A 224 -13.52 12.53 18.04
N ASP A 225 -12.83 11.43 18.16
CA ASP A 225 -11.62 11.23 18.96
C ASP A 225 -10.33 11.39 18.13
N ALA A 226 -10.43 11.97 16.94
CA ALA A 226 -9.32 12.06 15.98
C ALA A 226 -8.08 12.77 16.56
N TRP A 227 -8.28 13.90 17.28
CA TRP A 227 -7.17 14.63 17.85
C TRP A 227 -6.59 13.95 19.10
N ASP A 228 -7.46 13.37 19.95
CA ASP A 228 -7.02 12.63 21.15
C ASP A 228 -6.14 11.42 20.75
N ARG A 229 -6.49 10.74 19.66
CA ARG A 229 -5.74 9.55 19.19
C ARG A 229 -4.54 9.88 18.32
N TYR A 230 -4.66 10.87 17.46
CA TYR A 230 -3.70 11.10 16.38
C TYR A 230 -3.05 12.48 16.39
N GLY A 231 -3.42 13.33 17.35
CA GLY A 231 -2.88 14.70 17.45
C GLY A 231 -1.37 14.72 17.64
N GLU A 232 -0.82 13.83 18.47
CA GLU A 232 0.63 13.76 18.68
C GLU A 232 1.37 13.34 17.39
N ALA A 233 0.83 12.42 16.61
CA ALA A 233 1.39 12.06 15.30
C ALA A 233 1.31 13.23 14.30
N ALA A 234 0.18 13.92 14.27
CA ALA A 234 0.00 15.12 13.44
C ALA A 234 1.00 16.23 13.82
N LYS A 235 1.12 16.55 15.09
CA LYS A 235 2.10 17.54 15.60
C LYS A 235 3.53 17.13 15.26
N SER A 236 3.88 15.87 15.44
CA SER A 236 5.21 15.35 15.08
C SER A 236 5.52 15.55 13.60
N ILE A 237 4.56 15.29 12.69
CA ILE A 237 4.77 15.51 11.24
C ILE A 237 5.02 16.99 10.96
N ILE A 238 4.18 17.90 11.50
CA ILE A 238 4.35 19.35 11.30
C ILE A 238 5.70 19.82 11.83
N GLU A 239 6.13 19.33 12.99
CA GLU A 239 7.42 19.68 13.59
C GLU A 239 8.60 19.27 12.70
N PHE A 240 8.65 17.99 12.27
CA PHE A 240 9.73 17.49 11.41
C PHE A 240 9.76 18.16 10.05
N TYR A 241 8.62 18.46 9.45
CA TYR A 241 8.58 19.19 8.18
C TYR A 241 9.05 20.65 8.36
N SER A 242 8.74 21.26 9.50
CA SER A 242 9.17 22.63 9.80
C SER A 242 10.67 22.74 10.09
N THR A 243 11.24 21.78 10.82
CA THR A 243 12.64 21.83 11.27
C THR A 243 13.60 21.06 10.35
N GLY A 244 13.09 20.14 9.57
CA GLY A 244 13.83 19.25 8.68
C GLY A 244 13.74 17.78 9.07
N THR A 245 13.58 16.92 8.09
CA THR A 245 13.56 15.46 8.22
C THR A 245 14.49 14.80 7.22
N GLU A 246 14.38 13.48 7.02
CA GLU A 246 15.19 12.74 6.06
C GLU A 246 14.98 13.28 4.62
N HIS A 247 15.89 12.96 3.72
CA HIS A 247 15.83 13.35 2.29
C HIS A 247 15.82 14.87 2.02
N THR A 248 16.49 15.64 2.89
CA THR A 248 16.54 17.12 2.78
C THR A 248 15.18 17.83 2.84
N ILE A 249 14.11 17.11 3.16
CA ILE A 249 12.75 17.66 3.26
C ILE A 249 12.69 18.64 4.42
N ARG A 250 12.38 19.90 4.16
CA ARG A 250 12.24 20.95 5.18
C ARG A 250 11.43 22.14 4.71
N MET A 251 10.82 22.83 5.63
CA MET A 251 10.25 24.15 5.40
C MET A 251 11.37 25.18 5.25
N ARG A 252 11.23 26.07 4.29
CA ARG A 252 12.09 27.27 4.15
C ARG A 252 11.46 28.51 4.78
N GLU A 253 12.18 29.63 4.80
CA GLU A 253 11.75 30.90 5.42
C GLU A 253 10.43 31.44 4.85
N ASN A 254 10.11 31.11 3.59
CA ASN A 254 8.84 31.44 2.94
C ASN A 254 7.66 30.56 3.38
N GLY A 255 7.86 29.63 4.33
CA GLY A 255 6.84 28.73 4.82
C GLY A 255 6.54 27.53 3.94
N LEU A 256 7.17 27.41 2.77
CA LEU A 256 6.95 26.31 1.84
C LEU A 256 7.93 25.16 2.06
N ILE A 257 7.50 23.95 1.75
CA ILE A 257 8.33 22.75 1.81
C ILE A 257 9.18 22.66 0.55
N TYR A 258 10.46 22.36 0.78
CA TYR A 258 11.50 22.19 -0.24
C TYR A 258 12.28 20.91 0.00
N TRP A 259 12.74 20.28 -1.07
CA TRP A 259 13.66 19.14 -1.01
C TRP A 259 14.56 19.12 -2.26
N ASP A 260 15.77 18.55 -2.15
CA ASP A 260 16.77 18.60 -3.24
C ASP A 260 17.77 17.43 -3.21
N GLU A 261 17.37 16.24 -2.76
CA GLU A 261 18.26 15.07 -2.73
C GLU A 261 18.48 14.48 -4.13
N PRO A 262 19.70 14.55 -4.69
CA PRO A 262 19.99 14.06 -6.03
C PRO A 262 19.71 12.56 -6.19
N GLY A 263 19.17 12.18 -7.34
CA GLY A 263 18.89 10.77 -7.67
C GLY A 263 17.67 10.18 -6.95
N LYS A 264 16.91 10.99 -6.22
CA LYS A 264 15.67 10.56 -5.57
C LYS A 264 14.43 11.06 -6.32
N ALA A 265 13.31 10.33 -6.12
CA ALA A 265 11.98 10.71 -6.52
C ALA A 265 11.08 10.50 -5.29
N LEU A 266 10.67 11.58 -4.62
CA LEU A 266 9.97 11.52 -3.33
C LEU A 266 8.47 11.81 -3.43
N THR A 267 8.00 12.32 -4.57
CA THR A 267 6.58 12.58 -4.83
C THR A 267 5.90 11.32 -5.39
N TRP A 268 4.61 11.38 -5.69
CA TRP A 268 3.89 10.28 -6.33
C TRP A 268 4.42 9.94 -7.74
N MET A 269 5.18 10.85 -8.37
CA MET A 269 5.85 10.64 -9.65
C MET A 269 7.23 9.99 -9.41
N ASP A 270 7.25 8.82 -8.79
CA ASP A 270 8.43 8.17 -8.24
C ASP A 270 9.02 7.05 -9.12
N ALA A 271 8.64 6.98 -10.40
CA ALA A 271 9.19 6.02 -11.33
C ALA A 271 10.69 6.24 -11.53
N VAL A 272 11.46 5.14 -11.40
CA VAL A 272 12.91 5.12 -11.55
C VAL A 272 13.29 4.05 -12.57
N VAL A 273 14.11 4.40 -13.55
CA VAL A 273 14.65 3.49 -14.57
C VAL A 273 16.18 3.49 -14.49
N ASN A 274 16.77 2.32 -14.32
CA ASN A 274 18.23 2.15 -14.16
C ASN A 274 18.83 3.07 -13.08
N GLY A 275 18.12 3.27 -11.96
CA GLY A 275 18.58 4.11 -10.85
C GLY A 275 18.40 5.62 -11.09
N VAL A 276 17.79 6.03 -12.20
CA VAL A 276 17.56 7.44 -12.55
C VAL A 276 16.05 7.75 -12.47
N PRO A 277 15.62 8.76 -11.70
CA PRO A 277 14.24 9.24 -11.71
C PRO A 277 13.79 9.66 -13.11
N VAL A 278 12.62 9.17 -13.54
CA VAL A 278 12.04 9.54 -14.85
C VAL A 278 11.55 11.00 -14.84
N THR A 279 11.03 11.44 -13.71
CA THR A 279 10.52 12.80 -13.49
C THR A 279 11.14 13.38 -12.23
N PRO A 280 12.41 13.79 -12.25
CA PRO A 280 13.02 14.46 -11.11
C PRO A 280 12.31 15.81 -10.89
N ARG A 281 11.68 15.98 -9.72
CA ARG A 281 10.90 17.15 -9.35
C ARG A 281 11.45 17.72 -8.05
N GLN A 282 12.76 17.96 -8.03
CA GLN A 282 13.43 18.56 -6.87
C GLN A 282 13.08 20.04 -6.75
N GLY A 283 12.83 20.50 -5.56
CA GLY A 283 12.48 21.90 -5.30
C GLY A 283 11.20 22.05 -4.48
N TYR A 284 10.40 23.01 -4.83
CA TYR A 284 9.05 23.24 -4.33
C TYR A 284 8.05 22.58 -5.27
N ASP A 285 7.40 21.52 -4.85
CA ASP A 285 6.35 20.84 -5.64
C ASP A 285 4.97 21.44 -5.33
N VAL A 286 4.16 21.67 -6.34
CA VAL A 286 2.89 22.38 -6.20
C VAL A 286 1.89 21.63 -5.33
N GLU A 287 1.68 20.34 -5.57
CA GLU A 287 0.76 19.52 -4.78
C GLU A 287 1.26 19.31 -3.35
N ILE A 288 2.58 19.19 -3.16
CA ILE A 288 3.17 19.02 -1.82
C ILE A 288 2.91 20.26 -0.97
N ASN A 289 3.08 21.44 -1.54
CA ASN A 289 2.87 22.68 -0.81
C ASN A 289 1.38 22.99 -0.57
N ALA A 290 0.48 22.54 -1.44
CA ALA A 290 -0.95 22.59 -1.19
C ALA A 290 -1.38 21.60 -0.09
N LEU A 291 -0.87 20.36 -0.12
CA LEU A 291 -1.08 19.38 0.95
C LEU A 291 -0.50 19.86 2.29
N TRP A 292 0.65 20.52 2.26
CA TRP A 292 1.25 21.15 3.45
C TRP A 292 0.36 22.24 4.03
N TYR A 293 -0.16 23.13 3.19
CA TYR A 293 -1.14 24.13 3.63
C TYR A 293 -2.36 23.49 4.29
N ASN A 294 -2.93 22.47 3.66
CA ASN A 294 -4.06 21.73 4.21
C ASN A 294 -3.70 21.06 5.55
N ALA A 295 -2.55 20.43 5.67
CA ALA A 295 -2.08 19.75 6.88
C ALA A 295 -1.92 20.73 8.04
N VAL A 296 -1.24 21.86 7.84
CA VAL A 296 -1.03 22.91 8.86
C VAL A 296 -2.36 23.52 9.28
N SER A 297 -3.20 23.90 8.32
CA SER A 297 -4.49 24.52 8.59
C SER A 297 -5.40 23.61 9.41
N PHE A 298 -5.48 22.33 9.02
CA PHE A 298 -6.26 21.33 9.75
C PHE A 298 -5.70 21.07 11.17
N ALA A 299 -4.38 20.90 11.29
CA ALA A 299 -3.76 20.68 12.61
C ALA A 299 -4.00 21.84 13.58
N LEU A 300 -3.93 23.09 13.09
CA LEU A 300 -4.22 24.27 13.87
C LEU A 300 -5.71 24.36 14.27
N GLU A 301 -6.63 24.03 13.37
CA GLU A 301 -8.06 23.98 13.69
C GLU A 301 -8.33 22.97 14.82
N MET A 302 -7.76 21.78 14.73
CA MET A 302 -7.93 20.74 15.74
C MET A 302 -7.25 21.10 17.06
N ALA A 303 -6.04 21.66 17.03
CA ALA A 303 -5.33 22.13 18.22
C ALA A 303 -6.09 23.26 18.92
N GLN A 304 -6.68 24.18 18.17
CA GLN A 304 -7.51 25.25 18.72
C GLN A 304 -8.77 24.69 19.40
N GLN A 305 -9.43 23.69 18.81
CA GLN A 305 -10.59 23.02 19.41
C GLN A 305 -10.23 22.25 20.70
N ALA A 306 -8.97 21.83 20.83
CA ALA A 306 -8.43 21.10 21.97
C ALA A 306 -7.71 22.00 22.99
N ASP A 307 -7.78 23.35 22.84
CA ASP A 307 -7.09 24.33 23.67
C ASP A 307 -5.55 24.13 23.75
N ASP A 308 -4.93 23.55 22.71
CA ASP A 308 -3.47 23.39 22.61
C ASP A 308 -2.82 24.72 22.18
N ASN A 309 -2.72 25.64 23.13
CA ASN A 309 -2.20 26.98 22.87
C ASN A 309 -0.71 26.98 22.51
N LEU A 310 0.07 26.01 22.99
CA LEU A 310 1.50 25.93 22.66
C LEU A 310 1.71 25.66 21.18
N PHE A 311 0.91 24.77 20.60
CA PHE A 311 0.97 24.47 19.19
C PHE A 311 0.44 25.62 18.33
N THR A 312 -0.69 26.21 18.71
CA THR A 312 -1.31 27.32 17.97
C THR A 312 -0.46 28.58 18.00
N ASP A 313 0.16 28.94 19.14
CA ASP A 313 1.08 30.09 19.23
C ASP A 313 2.32 29.91 18.36
N ARG A 314 2.84 28.68 18.29
CA ARG A 314 4.05 28.38 17.52
C ARG A 314 3.82 28.38 16.02
N PHE A 315 2.72 27.84 15.54
CA PHE A 315 2.48 27.59 14.11
C PHE A 315 1.36 28.43 13.49
N GLY A 316 0.63 29.21 14.29
CA GLY A 316 -0.56 29.95 13.84
C GLY A 316 -0.33 30.95 12.72
N TYR A 317 0.90 31.42 12.52
CA TYR A 317 1.26 32.33 11.43
C TYR A 317 1.43 31.64 10.07
N LEU A 318 1.67 30.32 10.07
CA LEU A 318 2.05 29.57 8.86
C LEU A 318 1.00 29.57 7.75
N PRO A 319 -0.31 29.38 7.99
CA PRO A 319 -1.28 29.35 6.89
C PRO A 319 -1.27 30.62 6.04
N ALA A 320 -1.17 31.79 6.66
CA ALA A 320 -1.12 33.06 5.94
C ALA A 320 0.19 33.18 5.12
N LEU A 321 1.32 32.78 5.69
CA LEU A 321 2.62 32.81 5.04
C LEU A 321 2.65 31.83 3.86
N ILE A 322 2.24 30.57 4.06
CA ILE A 322 2.20 29.54 3.02
C ILE A 322 1.33 30.00 1.86
N LYS A 323 0.10 30.44 2.13
CA LYS A 323 -0.83 30.90 1.10
C LYS A 323 -0.26 32.01 0.24
N LYS A 324 0.35 33.02 0.87
CA LYS A 324 1.00 34.12 0.18
C LYS A 324 2.12 33.63 -0.72
N SER A 325 3.07 32.91 -0.14
CA SER A 325 4.26 32.40 -0.84
C SER A 325 3.90 31.39 -1.94
N PHE A 326 2.85 30.59 -1.73
CA PHE A 326 2.36 29.64 -2.72
C PHE A 326 1.89 30.37 -4.00
N ILE A 327 1.08 31.41 -3.86
CA ILE A 327 0.58 32.17 -5.01
C ILE A 327 1.72 32.91 -5.70
N GLU A 328 2.60 33.55 -4.94
CA GLU A 328 3.75 34.28 -5.47
C GLU A 328 4.73 33.38 -6.23
N LEU A 329 4.89 32.13 -5.79
CA LEU A 329 5.86 31.20 -6.38
C LEU A 329 5.31 30.41 -7.56
N PHE A 330 4.08 29.92 -7.46
CA PHE A 330 3.53 28.95 -8.43
C PHE A 330 2.63 29.58 -9.51
N TRP A 331 1.98 30.70 -9.24
CA TRP A 331 1.07 31.32 -10.21
C TRP A 331 1.83 32.05 -11.32
N ASP A 332 1.63 31.65 -12.57
CA ASP A 332 2.15 32.34 -13.74
C ASP A 332 1.02 33.18 -14.40
N GLU A 333 1.07 34.49 -14.23
CA GLU A 333 0.07 35.42 -14.80
C GLU A 333 -0.04 35.34 -16.31
N ARG A 334 1.07 35.07 -17.01
CA ARG A 334 1.10 35.00 -18.46
C ARG A 334 0.44 33.71 -18.97
N LEU A 335 0.63 32.60 -18.27
CA LEU A 335 0.10 31.28 -18.64
C LEU A 335 -1.30 31.06 -18.09
N GLY A 336 -1.67 31.73 -16.99
CA GLY A 336 -2.96 31.58 -16.33
C GLY A 336 -3.14 30.25 -15.59
N TYR A 337 -2.03 29.62 -15.16
CA TYR A 337 -2.04 28.39 -14.37
C TYR A 337 -0.81 28.29 -13.47
N LEU A 338 -0.81 27.29 -12.57
CA LEU A 338 0.26 27.05 -11.61
C LEU A 338 1.45 26.33 -12.25
N ALA A 339 2.67 26.69 -11.90
CA ALA A 339 3.85 25.88 -12.18
C ALA A 339 3.75 24.51 -11.52
N ASP A 340 4.28 23.47 -12.14
CA ASP A 340 4.30 22.10 -11.60
C ASP A 340 5.24 21.97 -10.41
N TYR A 341 6.45 22.53 -10.55
CA TYR A 341 7.40 22.70 -9.46
C TYR A 341 8.30 23.91 -9.74
N VAL A 342 8.97 24.38 -8.70
CA VAL A 342 9.96 25.46 -8.82
C VAL A 342 11.26 25.02 -8.16
N ASN A 343 12.36 25.09 -8.92
CA ASN A 343 13.69 24.74 -8.45
C ASN A 343 14.59 25.97 -8.45
N ASP A 344 15.44 26.11 -7.43
CA ASP A 344 16.33 27.27 -7.30
C ASP A 344 17.31 27.43 -8.48
N ASN A 345 17.68 26.32 -9.15
CA ASN A 345 18.67 26.33 -10.24
C ASN A 345 18.02 26.50 -11.61
N GLU A 346 16.81 25.94 -11.81
CA GLU A 346 16.16 25.82 -13.11
C GLU A 346 14.95 26.75 -13.23
N GLY A 347 14.48 27.32 -12.11
CA GLY A 347 13.28 28.15 -12.06
C GLY A 347 11.99 27.33 -12.11
N ALA A 348 10.92 27.93 -12.63
CA ALA A 348 9.59 27.36 -12.67
C ALA A 348 9.43 26.36 -13.84
N ASN A 349 9.02 25.14 -13.54
CA ASN A 349 8.58 24.16 -14.54
C ASN A 349 7.10 24.36 -14.83
N THR A 350 6.76 24.64 -16.07
CA THR A 350 5.39 24.97 -16.52
C THR A 350 4.69 23.85 -17.27
N PHE A 351 5.16 22.60 -17.16
CA PHE A 351 4.46 21.45 -17.73
C PHE A 351 3.09 21.27 -17.10
N VAL A 352 2.07 21.13 -17.92
CA VAL A 352 0.70 20.86 -17.45
C VAL A 352 0.61 19.40 -16.99
N ARG A 353 0.49 19.20 -15.68
CA ARG A 353 0.40 17.90 -15.02
C ARG A 353 -0.77 17.86 -14.03
N PRO A 354 -1.24 16.65 -13.63
CA PRO A 354 -2.34 16.52 -12.68
C PRO A 354 -2.11 17.19 -11.31
N ASN A 355 -0.87 17.49 -10.97
CA ASN A 355 -0.46 18.08 -9.70
C ASN A 355 -1.17 19.40 -9.40
N MET A 356 -1.41 20.20 -10.42
CA MET A 356 -2.17 21.46 -10.31
C MET A 356 -3.63 21.23 -9.90
N VAL A 357 -4.24 20.13 -10.36
CA VAL A 357 -5.62 19.77 -10.01
C VAL A 357 -5.68 19.32 -8.54
N ILE A 358 -4.68 18.55 -8.09
CA ILE A 358 -4.55 18.18 -6.67
C ILE A 358 -4.46 19.44 -5.83
N ALA A 359 -3.57 20.37 -6.20
CA ALA A 359 -3.40 21.65 -5.50
C ALA A 359 -4.67 22.49 -5.47
N ALA A 360 -5.43 22.54 -6.55
CA ALA A 360 -6.68 23.31 -6.63
C ALA A 360 -7.85 22.66 -5.85
N SER A 361 -7.74 21.39 -5.46
CA SER A 361 -8.78 20.65 -4.75
C SER A 361 -8.66 20.74 -3.23
N LEU A 362 -7.58 21.28 -2.72
CA LEU A 362 -7.24 21.40 -1.31
C LEU A 362 -7.44 22.81 -0.79
#